data_1227cbfacf83fbabb5c67218df357c69
#
_entry.id   1227cbfacf83fbabb5c67218df357c69
#
_cell.length_a   1.000
_cell.length_b   1.000
_cell.length_c   1.000
_cell.angle_alpha   90.00
_cell.angle_beta   90.00
_cell.angle_gamma   90.00
#
_symmetry.space_group_name_H-M   'P 1'
#
loop_
_entity.id
_entity.type
_entity.pdbx_description
1 polymer ?
#
loop_
_entity_poly.entity_id
_entity_poly.type
_entity_poly.pdbx_seq_one_letter_code
_entity_poly.pdbx_strand_id
1 'polypeptide(L)'
;ILEDGVLLTLRGKTGWREVEIARGSSDQTCPVHALTQWLHYARIDFGPIFVATSRNGLKATSERLSDKHVARLVKSCAREAGLRPDLPEAERVRLFSGHSLRAGLASSAEVDERYVQKQLGHASAEMTRRYQRRRDRFRVNLTKAAGL
;
A
#
# COMPACT_ATOMS: atom_id res chain seq x y z
N ILE A 1 11.77 11.94 8.07
CA ILE A 1 10.55 12.66 7.72
C ILE A 1 10.98 14.06 7.34
N LEU A 2 10.49 14.54 6.23
CA LEU A 2 10.73 15.87 5.68
C LEU A 2 9.43 16.68 5.72
N GLU A 3 9.50 17.98 5.42
CA GLU A 3 8.32 18.85 5.38
C GLU A 3 7.27 18.33 4.38
N ASP A 4 7.71 17.99 3.16
CA ASP A 4 6.86 17.54 2.06
C ASP A 4 6.51 16.05 2.10
N GLY A 5 7.15 15.25 2.95
CA GLY A 5 6.91 13.82 2.95
C GLY A 5 7.89 12.97 3.74
N VAL A 6 8.04 11.75 3.29
CA VAL A 6 8.97 10.76 3.84
C VAL A 6 9.86 10.21 2.74
N LEU A 7 11.16 10.26 2.95
CA LEU A 7 12.14 9.54 2.14
C LEU A 7 12.49 8.23 2.84
N LEU A 8 12.25 7.12 2.15
CA LEU A 8 12.56 5.77 2.63
C LEU A 8 13.74 5.20 1.84
N THR A 9 14.78 4.78 2.55
CA THR A 9 15.86 3.99 1.95
C THR A 9 15.55 2.50 2.18
N LEU A 10 15.33 1.75 1.12
CA LEU A 10 14.94 0.36 1.16
C LEU A 10 16.01 -0.54 0.54
N ARG A 11 16.29 -1.66 1.19
CA ARG A 11 17.13 -2.73 0.64
C ARG A 11 16.21 -3.79 0.01
N GLY A 12 16.19 -3.82 -1.32
CA GLY A 12 15.48 -4.83 -2.09
C GLY A 12 16.39 -5.95 -2.62
N LYS A 13 15.83 -6.85 -3.42
CA LYS A 13 16.60 -7.92 -4.08
C LYS A 13 17.68 -7.39 -5.04
N THR A 14 17.43 -6.23 -5.63
CA THR A 14 18.31 -5.57 -6.62
C THR A 14 19.24 -4.52 -6.01
N GLY A 15 19.33 -4.44 -4.69
CA GLY A 15 20.15 -3.46 -3.97
C GLY A 15 19.33 -2.40 -3.24
N TRP A 16 20.00 -1.31 -2.89
CA TRP A 16 19.41 -0.18 -2.20
C TRP A 16 18.64 0.71 -3.18
N ARG A 17 17.53 1.24 -2.74
CA ARG A 17 16.77 2.26 -3.47
C ARG A 17 16.08 3.21 -2.51
N GLU A 18 15.83 4.41 -2.98
CA GLU A 18 15.03 5.41 -2.28
C GLU A 18 13.59 5.44 -2.83
N VAL A 19 12.67 5.68 -1.94
CA VAL A 19 11.24 5.85 -2.25
C VAL A 19 10.75 7.09 -1.55
N GLU A 20 10.23 8.02 -2.32
CA GLU A 20 9.61 9.24 -1.84
C GLU A 20 8.12 9.02 -1.64
N ILE A 21 7.62 9.35 -0.46
CA ILE A 21 6.18 9.28 -0.13
C ILE A 21 5.73 10.68 0.25
N ALA A 22 5.03 11.34 -0.66
CA ALA A 22 4.49 12.66 -0.44
C ALA A 22 3.29 12.63 0.52
N ARG A 23 2.95 13.80 1.08
CA ARG A 23 1.73 13.96 1.88
C ARG A 23 0.49 13.74 1.02
N GLY A 24 -0.52 13.12 1.60
CA GLY A 24 -1.84 12.99 0.97
C GLY A 24 -2.62 14.30 1.04
N SER A 25 -3.68 14.37 0.24
CA SER A 25 -4.60 15.52 0.22
C SER A 25 -5.49 15.62 1.48
N SER A 26 -5.57 14.58 2.28
CA SER A 26 -6.35 14.53 3.53
C SER A 26 -5.56 13.77 4.59
N ASP A 27 -5.54 14.29 5.81
CA ASP A 27 -4.87 13.65 6.95
C ASP A 27 -5.43 12.25 7.25
N GLN A 28 -6.71 12.01 6.98
CA GLN A 28 -7.35 10.72 7.21
C GLN A 28 -6.77 9.60 6.36
N THR A 29 -6.25 9.93 5.19
CA THR A 29 -5.66 8.97 4.23
C THR A 29 -4.19 9.23 3.95
N CYS A 30 -3.58 10.21 4.61
CA CYS A 30 -2.19 10.58 4.42
C CYS A 30 -1.24 9.57 5.08
N PRO A 31 -0.39 8.86 4.32
CA PRO A 31 0.55 7.90 4.88
C PRO A 31 1.62 8.56 5.77
N VAL A 32 1.98 9.81 5.47
CA VAL A 32 2.96 10.57 6.26
C VAL A 32 2.37 10.94 7.60
N HIS A 33 1.12 11.42 7.63
CA HIS A 33 0.41 11.73 8.87
C HIS A 33 0.25 10.49 9.74
N ALA A 34 -0.22 9.39 9.16
CA ALA A 34 -0.37 8.12 9.87
C ALA A 34 0.96 7.59 10.45
N LEU A 35 2.06 7.70 9.69
CA LEU A 35 3.39 7.32 10.17
C LEU A 35 3.84 8.22 11.33
N THR A 36 3.65 9.53 11.23
CA THR A 36 4.02 10.47 12.29
C THR A 36 3.25 10.18 13.58
N GLN A 37 1.94 9.96 13.49
CA GLN A 37 1.12 9.58 14.64
C GLN A 37 1.56 8.24 15.23
N TRP A 38 1.87 7.26 14.39
CA TRP A 38 2.36 5.97 14.85
C TRP A 38 3.68 6.07 15.61
N LEU A 39 4.68 6.79 15.07
CA LEU A 39 5.97 6.98 15.73
C LEU A 39 5.82 7.68 17.08
N HIS A 40 4.97 8.70 17.14
CA HIS A 40 4.65 9.40 18.39
C HIS A 40 3.98 8.48 19.42
N TYR A 41 2.93 7.77 19.02
CA TYR A 41 2.23 6.80 19.87
C TYR A 41 3.17 5.70 20.39
N ALA A 42 3.96 5.12 19.48
CA ALA A 42 4.86 4.02 19.81
C ALA A 42 6.16 4.48 20.50
N ARG A 43 6.42 5.79 20.58
CA ARG A 43 7.64 6.40 21.11
C ARG A 43 8.90 5.82 20.47
N ILE A 44 8.89 5.74 19.14
CA ILE A 44 9.98 5.16 18.35
C ILE A 44 10.88 6.27 17.84
N ASP A 45 12.07 6.39 18.43
CA ASP A 45 13.12 7.28 17.94
C ASP A 45 14.21 6.50 17.20
N PHE A 46 14.34 5.21 17.49
CA PHE A 46 15.33 4.33 16.91
C PHE A 46 14.83 2.87 16.85
N GLY A 47 15.32 2.10 15.86
CA GLY A 47 15.02 0.68 15.73
C GLY A 47 13.89 0.37 14.74
N PRO A 48 13.17 -0.74 14.95
CA PRO A 48 12.10 -1.14 14.03
C PRO A 48 10.95 -0.14 14.02
N ILE A 49 10.60 0.37 12.84
CA ILE A 49 9.50 1.32 12.68
C ILE A 49 8.14 0.67 12.99
N PHE A 50 7.93 -0.55 12.54
CA PHE A 50 6.68 -1.28 12.77
C PHE A 50 6.89 -2.37 13.82
N VAL A 51 6.29 -2.17 14.96
CA VAL A 51 6.36 -3.07 16.13
C VAL A 51 4.97 -3.58 16.50
N ALA A 52 4.93 -4.68 17.26
CA ALA A 52 3.68 -5.21 17.78
C ALA A 52 3.08 -4.27 18.84
N THR A 53 1.78 -4.34 19.03
CA THR A 53 1.08 -3.70 20.15
C THR A 53 0.68 -4.74 21.18
N SER A 54 0.50 -4.30 22.44
CA SER A 54 -0.10 -5.12 23.47
C SER A 54 -1.51 -5.58 23.06
N ARG A 55 -2.00 -6.66 23.67
CA ARG A 55 -3.31 -7.25 23.33
C ARG A 55 -4.48 -6.28 23.43
N ASN A 56 -4.40 -5.33 24.35
CA ASN A 56 -5.41 -4.28 24.53
C ASN A 56 -5.17 -3.04 23.64
N GLY A 57 -4.14 -3.04 22.81
CA GLY A 57 -3.80 -1.93 21.92
C GLY A 57 -3.27 -0.66 22.61
N LEU A 58 -3.01 -0.70 23.92
CA LEU A 58 -2.65 0.51 24.68
C LEU A 58 -1.16 0.84 24.67
N LYS A 59 -0.30 -0.09 24.28
CA LYS A 59 1.16 0.11 24.29
C LYS A 59 1.78 -0.56 23.06
N ALA A 60 2.75 0.10 22.47
CA ALA A 60 3.66 -0.53 21.52
C ALA A 60 4.70 -1.35 22.29
N THR A 61 5.11 -2.46 21.72
CA THR A 61 6.21 -3.31 22.23
C THR A 61 7.49 -2.99 21.49
N SER A 62 8.62 -3.62 21.87
CA SER A 62 9.87 -3.52 21.12
C SER A 62 9.98 -4.57 20.00
N GLU A 63 9.02 -5.47 19.89
CA GLU A 63 9.07 -6.58 18.94
C GLU A 63 8.66 -6.13 17.53
N ARG A 64 9.57 -6.31 16.58
CA ARG A 64 9.30 -6.06 15.16
C ARG A 64 8.13 -6.92 14.66
N LEU A 65 7.24 -6.31 13.89
CA LEU A 65 6.20 -7.08 13.20
C LEU A 65 6.81 -8.06 12.22
N SER A 66 6.36 -9.31 12.28
CA SER A 66 6.68 -10.29 11.26
C SER A 66 5.82 -10.07 10.01
N ASP A 67 6.28 -10.57 8.87
CA ASP A 67 5.53 -10.58 7.61
C ASP A 67 4.17 -11.27 7.73
N LYS A 68 4.06 -12.31 8.56
CA LYS A 68 2.79 -12.97 8.89
C LYS A 68 1.82 -12.03 9.61
N HIS A 69 2.30 -11.18 10.51
CA HIS A 69 1.47 -10.18 11.19
C HIS A 69 0.98 -9.12 10.21
N VAL A 70 1.86 -8.62 9.35
CA VAL A 70 1.48 -7.66 8.29
C VAL A 70 0.42 -8.25 7.37
N ALA A 71 0.59 -9.51 6.94
CA ALA A 71 -0.40 -10.18 6.09
C ALA A 71 -1.77 -10.33 6.80
N ARG A 72 -1.80 -10.62 8.10
CA ARG A 72 -3.05 -10.68 8.89
C ARG A 72 -3.70 -9.31 9.01
N LEU A 73 -2.90 -8.27 9.26
CA LEU A 73 -3.40 -6.89 9.35
C LEU A 73 -4.07 -6.46 8.05
N VAL A 74 -3.42 -6.67 6.90
CA VAL A 74 -4.00 -6.35 5.57
C VAL A 74 -5.34 -7.07 5.36
N LYS A 75 -5.43 -8.35 5.75
CA LYS A 75 -6.68 -9.13 5.65
C LYS A 75 -7.78 -8.60 6.57
N SER A 76 -7.43 -8.20 7.80
CA SER A 76 -8.37 -7.59 8.74
C SER A 76 -8.91 -6.28 8.20
N CYS A 77 -8.02 -5.38 7.76
CA CYS A 77 -8.42 -4.11 7.17
C CYS A 77 -9.32 -4.29 5.93
N ALA A 78 -8.99 -5.24 5.04
CA ALA A 78 -9.81 -5.53 3.87
C ALA A 78 -11.21 -6.04 4.24
N ARG A 79 -11.32 -6.85 5.28
CA ARG A 79 -12.58 -7.34 5.82
C ARG A 79 -13.40 -6.21 6.44
N GLU A 80 -12.79 -5.39 7.28
CA GLU A 80 -13.42 -4.26 7.97
C GLU A 80 -13.90 -3.20 7.00
N ALA A 81 -13.14 -2.96 5.93
CA ALA A 81 -13.52 -2.08 4.81
C ALA A 81 -14.62 -2.67 3.91
N GLY A 82 -15.13 -3.87 4.19
CA GLY A 82 -16.20 -4.50 3.42
C GLY A 82 -15.81 -4.84 1.98
N LEU A 83 -14.52 -5.01 1.66
CA LEU A 83 -14.10 -5.32 0.30
C LEU A 83 -14.60 -6.70 -0.15
N ARG A 84 -15.12 -6.80 -1.38
CA ARG A 84 -15.69 -8.02 -1.97
C ARG A 84 -16.80 -8.63 -1.11
N PRO A 85 -17.86 -7.86 -0.79
CA PRO A 85 -18.99 -8.35 0.02
C PRO A 85 -19.80 -9.45 -0.70
N ASP A 86 -19.59 -9.58 -2.01
CA ASP A 86 -20.17 -10.58 -2.90
C ASP A 86 -19.66 -12.01 -2.61
N LEU A 87 -18.55 -12.16 -1.87
CA LEU A 87 -17.95 -13.45 -1.58
C LEU A 87 -18.09 -13.86 -0.10
N PRO A 88 -18.15 -15.17 0.19
CA PRO A 88 -18.05 -15.70 1.54
C PRO A 88 -16.76 -15.21 2.23
N GLU A 89 -16.80 -14.97 3.53
CA GLU A 89 -15.67 -14.42 4.29
C GLU A 89 -14.36 -15.22 4.12
N ALA A 90 -14.46 -16.55 4.14
CA ALA A 90 -13.31 -17.44 3.99
C ALA A 90 -12.60 -17.29 2.63
N GLU A 91 -13.35 -17.05 1.57
CA GLU A 91 -12.81 -16.78 0.22
C GLU A 91 -12.24 -15.38 0.13
N ARG A 92 -12.97 -14.41 0.66
CA ARG A 92 -12.60 -13.00 0.70
C ARG A 92 -11.21 -12.80 1.33
N VAL A 93 -10.99 -13.39 2.50
CA VAL A 93 -9.72 -13.30 3.24
C VAL A 93 -8.54 -13.91 2.46
N ARG A 94 -8.79 -14.91 1.58
CA ARG A 94 -7.74 -15.51 0.74
C ARG A 94 -7.29 -14.60 -0.40
N LEU A 95 -8.14 -13.69 -0.86
CA LEU A 95 -7.84 -12.78 -1.97
C LEU A 95 -6.86 -11.67 -1.58
N PHE A 96 -6.73 -11.36 -0.29
CA PHE A 96 -5.94 -10.23 0.17
C PHE A 96 -4.63 -10.67 0.84
N SER A 97 -3.58 -9.91 0.52
CA SER A 97 -2.23 -10.10 1.06
C SER A 97 -1.48 -8.77 1.00
N GLY A 98 -0.26 -8.71 1.52
CA GLY A 98 0.60 -7.52 1.35
C GLY A 98 0.80 -7.13 -0.12
N HIS A 99 0.77 -8.10 -1.04
CA HIS A 99 0.84 -7.82 -2.49
C HIS A 99 -0.40 -7.09 -3.03
N SER A 100 -1.56 -7.26 -2.40
CA SER A 100 -2.80 -6.61 -2.83
C SER A 100 -2.75 -5.09 -2.69
N LEU A 101 -2.09 -4.56 -1.66
CA LEU A 101 -1.87 -3.11 -1.50
C LEU A 101 -1.03 -2.55 -2.64
N ARG A 102 0.00 -3.29 -3.02
CA ARG A 102 0.87 -2.95 -4.14
C ARG A 102 0.13 -2.97 -5.48
N ALA A 103 -0.67 -4.00 -5.70
CA ALA A 103 -1.52 -4.11 -6.88
C ALA A 103 -2.59 -3.01 -6.91
N GLY A 104 -3.18 -2.68 -5.76
CA GLY A 104 -4.13 -1.60 -5.60
C GLY A 104 -3.52 -0.26 -6.00
N LEU A 105 -2.36 0.11 -5.46
CA LEU A 105 -1.66 1.33 -5.83
C LEU A 105 -1.38 1.39 -7.34
N ALA A 106 -0.85 0.31 -7.92
CA ALA A 106 -0.57 0.26 -9.37
C ALA A 106 -1.82 0.41 -10.23
N SER A 107 -2.98 -0.05 -9.75
CA SER A 107 -4.24 0.01 -10.48
C SER A 107 -4.99 1.34 -10.30
N SER A 108 -4.84 1.99 -9.15
CA SER A 108 -5.57 3.23 -8.85
C SER A 108 -4.81 4.50 -9.19
N ALA A 109 -3.48 4.44 -9.29
CA ALA A 109 -2.67 5.60 -9.59
C ALA A 109 -2.91 6.12 -11.03
N GLU A 110 -3.49 7.31 -11.15
CA GLU A 110 -3.78 7.98 -12.43
C GLU A 110 -2.60 8.85 -12.89
N VAL A 111 -1.41 8.23 -12.92
CA VAL A 111 -0.17 8.89 -13.35
C VAL A 111 0.56 8.02 -14.38
N ASP A 112 1.54 8.62 -15.05
CA ASP A 112 2.40 7.89 -16.02
C ASP A 112 3.01 6.63 -15.38
N GLU A 113 3.04 5.54 -16.13
CA GLU A 113 3.52 4.23 -15.68
C GLU A 113 4.95 4.28 -15.09
N ARG A 114 5.79 5.21 -15.56
CA ARG A 114 7.17 5.38 -15.07
C ARG A 114 7.22 5.72 -13.58
N TYR A 115 6.31 6.58 -13.12
CA TYR A 115 6.23 6.95 -11.71
C TYR A 115 5.77 5.76 -10.85
N VAL A 116 4.76 5.03 -11.31
CA VAL A 116 4.29 3.82 -10.63
C VAL A 116 5.38 2.74 -10.58
N GLN A 117 6.11 2.56 -11.70
CA GLN A 117 7.22 1.63 -11.78
C GLN A 117 8.34 1.99 -10.80
N LYS A 118 8.76 3.27 -10.78
CA LYS A 118 9.78 3.80 -9.85
C LYS A 118 9.34 3.57 -8.40
N GLN A 119 8.12 4.01 -8.06
CA GLN A 119 7.56 3.91 -6.72
C GLN A 119 7.52 2.46 -6.22
N LEU A 120 7.06 1.55 -7.04
CA LEU A 120 6.95 0.14 -6.69
C LEU A 120 8.26 -0.64 -6.88
N GLY A 121 9.27 -0.08 -7.56
CA GLY A 121 10.52 -0.77 -7.87
C GLY A 121 10.29 -2.01 -8.73
N HIS A 122 9.40 -1.92 -9.73
CA HIS A 122 9.22 -2.99 -10.69
C HIS A 122 10.43 -3.07 -11.63
N ALA A 123 10.97 -4.26 -11.81
CA ALA A 123 12.14 -4.48 -12.67
C ALA A 123 11.85 -4.19 -14.16
N SER A 124 10.57 -4.26 -14.57
CA SER A 124 10.15 -3.94 -15.93
C SER A 124 8.83 -3.18 -15.97
N ALA A 125 8.64 -2.37 -17.00
CA ALA A 125 7.38 -1.68 -17.28
C ALA A 125 6.22 -2.65 -17.50
N GLU A 126 6.50 -3.84 -18.05
CA GLU A 126 5.47 -4.88 -18.27
C GLU A 126 4.77 -5.29 -16.96
N MET A 127 5.48 -5.35 -15.85
CA MET A 127 4.88 -5.63 -14.53
C MET A 127 3.87 -4.54 -14.15
N THR A 128 4.18 -3.28 -14.40
CA THR A 128 3.28 -2.15 -14.10
C THR A 128 2.08 -2.17 -15.04
N ARG A 129 2.29 -2.34 -16.35
CA ARG A 129 1.23 -2.43 -17.37
C ARG A 129 0.23 -3.54 -17.12
N ARG A 130 0.66 -4.66 -16.56
CA ARG A 130 -0.24 -5.78 -16.19
C ARG A 130 -1.35 -5.36 -15.24
N TYR A 131 -1.05 -4.45 -14.30
CA TYR A 131 -2.04 -3.90 -13.37
C TYR A 131 -2.88 -2.81 -14.03
N GLN A 132 -2.27 -1.95 -14.82
CA GLN A 132 -2.96 -0.84 -15.49
C GLN A 132 -3.94 -1.31 -16.57
N ARG A 133 -3.61 -2.35 -17.34
CA ARG A 133 -4.53 -2.95 -18.33
C ARG A 133 -5.85 -3.40 -17.73
N ARG A 134 -5.87 -3.81 -16.46
CA ARG A 134 -7.13 -4.15 -15.77
C ARG A 134 -7.97 -2.94 -15.43
N ARG A 135 -7.34 -1.83 -15.07
CA ARG A 135 -7.98 -0.55 -14.80
C ARG A 135 -8.60 0.04 -16.08
N ASP A 136 -7.82 0.02 -17.16
CA ASP A 136 -8.18 0.70 -18.41
C ASP A 136 -9.16 -0.11 -19.27
N ARG A 137 -9.51 -1.33 -18.83
CA ARG A 137 -10.51 -2.13 -19.51
C ARG A 137 -11.86 -1.40 -19.52
N PHE A 138 -12.38 -1.11 -20.70
CA PHE A 138 -13.60 -0.32 -20.98
C PHE A 138 -13.54 1.18 -20.61
N ARG A 139 -12.40 1.70 -20.19
CA ARG A 139 -12.23 3.14 -19.94
C ARG A 139 -12.40 3.96 -21.23
N VAL A 140 -11.90 3.44 -22.34
CA VAL A 140 -12.14 3.97 -23.68
C VAL A 140 -13.16 3.07 -24.37
N ASN A 141 -14.36 3.57 -24.55
CA ASN A 141 -15.43 2.85 -25.23
C ASN A 141 -15.41 3.22 -26.73
N LEU A 142 -14.66 2.46 -27.51
CA LEU A 142 -14.54 2.69 -28.97
C LEU A 142 -15.86 2.49 -29.71
N THR A 143 -16.73 1.56 -29.26
CA THR A 143 -18.04 1.33 -29.83
C THR A 143 -18.90 2.58 -29.71
N LYS A 144 -18.96 3.17 -28.51
CA LYS A 144 -19.68 4.42 -28.30
C LYS A 144 -19.05 5.59 -29.07
N ALA A 145 -17.70 5.66 -29.12
CA ALA A 145 -16.99 6.71 -29.87
C ALA A 145 -17.20 6.59 -31.40
N ALA A 146 -17.43 5.39 -31.89
CA ALA A 146 -17.74 5.11 -33.30
C ALA A 146 -19.24 5.28 -33.64
N GLY A 147 -20.09 5.64 -32.67
CA GLY A 147 -21.53 5.84 -32.89
C GLY A 147 -22.33 4.56 -33.05
N LEU A 148 -21.82 3.43 -32.55
CA LEU A 148 -22.48 2.11 -32.56
C LEU A 148 -23.21 1.84 -31.22
#